data_dca959b695d5985e2c6927717cbf0884
#
_entry.id   dca959b695d5985e2c6927717cbf0884
#
_cell.length_a   1.000
_cell.length_b   1.000
_cell.length_c   1.000
_cell.angle_alpha   90.00
_cell.angle_beta   90.00
_cell.angle_gamma   90.00
#
_symmetry.space_group_name_H-M   'P 1'
#
loop_
_entity.id
_entity.type
_entity.pdbx_description
1 polymer ?
#
loop_
_entity_poly.entity_id
_entity_poly.type
_entity_poly.pdbx_seq_one_letter_code
_entity_poly.pdbx_strand_id
1 'polypeptide(L)'
;DDGFGRLAVKGPGLFGGYLNARAAYTVDGFFLTGDTAALYGGKLFVKERTEDMFVSGGENVYPAEIKEKLLRVAGVSDAHVFGAPDARWGRRPVAFVEREKAPAPRPRASRYAQRTQAQTQADQLASLTNRQLASYVRTSLAPRLSKLYLPKHVCVLDEFPRTGIGKIDRVALERRYDQRIEVARVTLHRIRLPFKTPFKTAKATLTHRESIIVEVTDHAGRTGLGECVAFPTDWYLPETLDQDARILHDVLAPIVLREAFLHPSEASAAFAAVPEAKAFPLACGALEPA
;
A
#
# COMPACT_ATOMS: atom_id res chain seq x y z
N ASP A 1 4.36 -35.47 10.88
CA ASP A 1 3.04 -35.15 11.50
C ASP A 1 3.33 -34.26 12.72
N ASP A 2 2.96 -33.01 12.68
CA ASP A 2 3.29 -32.02 13.74
C ASP A 2 2.31 -32.09 14.93
N GLY A 3 1.43 -33.08 14.95
CA GLY A 3 0.43 -33.32 16.01
C GLY A 3 -0.73 -32.31 16.03
N PHE A 4 -0.78 -31.38 15.06
CA PHE A 4 -1.88 -30.45 14.93
C PHE A 4 -3.04 -31.01 14.10
N GLY A 5 -4.28 -30.81 14.57
CA GLY A 5 -5.51 -31.22 13.91
C GLY A 5 -6.56 -30.11 13.92
N ARG A 6 -7.68 -30.32 13.22
CA ARG A 6 -8.82 -29.39 13.26
C ARG A 6 -9.40 -29.32 14.68
N LEU A 7 -9.57 -28.11 15.19
CA LEU A 7 -10.25 -27.90 16.48
C LEU A 7 -11.76 -28.02 16.29
N ALA A 8 -12.34 -28.96 17.00
CA ALA A 8 -13.78 -29.14 17.09
C ALA A 8 -14.23 -29.06 18.53
N VAL A 9 -15.34 -28.37 18.81
CA VAL A 9 -15.86 -28.14 20.16
C VAL A 9 -17.31 -28.60 20.27
N LYS A 10 -17.69 -29.09 21.45
CA LYS A 10 -19.05 -29.49 21.77
C LYS A 10 -19.34 -29.18 23.23
N GLY A 11 -20.52 -28.67 23.51
CA GLY A 11 -20.94 -28.40 24.90
C GLY A 11 -22.20 -27.54 24.99
N PRO A 12 -22.77 -27.41 26.18
CA PRO A 12 -24.02 -26.68 26.38
C PRO A 12 -23.90 -25.16 26.15
N GLY A 13 -22.69 -24.61 26.18
CA GLY A 13 -22.42 -23.20 25.91
C GLY A 13 -22.18 -22.89 24.44
N LEU A 14 -22.32 -23.87 23.54
CA LEU A 14 -22.13 -23.64 22.12
C LEU A 14 -23.33 -22.87 21.58
N PHE A 15 -23.06 -21.87 20.69
CA PHE A 15 -24.12 -21.12 20.02
C PHE A 15 -24.98 -22.01 19.11
N GLY A 16 -26.23 -21.61 18.84
CA GLY A 16 -27.17 -22.40 18.02
C GLY A 16 -26.91 -22.36 16.50
N GLY A 17 -25.96 -21.53 16.03
CA GLY A 17 -25.60 -21.37 14.64
C GLY A 17 -25.38 -19.92 14.24
N TYR A 18 -25.04 -19.69 12.99
CA TYR A 18 -24.88 -18.36 12.41
C TYR A 18 -26.19 -17.87 11.79
N LEU A 19 -26.45 -16.58 11.86
CA LEU A 19 -27.66 -15.98 11.29
C LEU A 19 -27.72 -16.10 9.75
N ASN A 20 -26.59 -15.89 9.08
CA ASN A 20 -26.50 -15.81 7.61
C ASN A 20 -25.47 -16.78 7.01
N ALA A 21 -25.03 -17.80 7.73
CA ALA A 21 -24.08 -18.79 7.25
C ALA A 21 -24.37 -20.17 7.84
N ARG A 22 -23.98 -21.23 7.13
CA ARG A 22 -24.05 -22.59 7.67
C ARG A 22 -22.88 -22.82 8.63
N ALA A 23 -23.20 -23.28 9.84
CA ALA A 23 -22.21 -23.79 10.78
C ALA A 23 -21.78 -25.20 10.35
N ALA A 24 -20.46 -25.46 10.34
CA ALA A 24 -19.92 -26.77 10.00
C ALA A 24 -19.82 -27.64 11.26
N TYR A 25 -20.42 -28.82 11.21
CA TYR A 25 -20.38 -29.80 12.28
C TYR A 25 -19.78 -31.11 11.78
N THR A 26 -19.11 -31.84 12.66
CA THR A 26 -18.73 -33.24 12.40
C THR A 26 -19.97 -34.14 12.50
N VAL A 27 -19.85 -35.40 12.04
CA VAL A 27 -20.91 -36.40 12.13
C VAL A 27 -21.37 -36.62 13.60
N ASP A 28 -20.43 -36.48 14.54
CA ASP A 28 -20.69 -36.64 15.99
C ASP A 28 -21.19 -35.36 16.67
N GLY A 29 -21.51 -34.33 15.90
CA GLY A 29 -22.10 -33.07 16.37
C GLY A 29 -21.12 -32.11 17.06
N PHE A 30 -19.80 -32.21 16.79
CA PHE A 30 -18.84 -31.19 17.19
C PHE A 30 -18.83 -30.05 16.17
N PHE A 31 -18.88 -28.83 16.67
CA PHE A 31 -18.72 -27.64 15.84
C PHE A 31 -17.24 -27.46 15.42
N LEU A 32 -16.99 -27.37 14.12
CA LEU A 32 -15.67 -27.09 13.58
C LEU A 32 -15.40 -25.59 13.69
N THR A 33 -14.43 -25.19 14.51
CA THR A 33 -14.13 -23.77 14.78
C THR A 33 -13.43 -23.10 13.60
N GLY A 34 -12.86 -23.88 12.67
CA GLY A 34 -11.98 -23.40 11.61
C GLY A 34 -10.52 -23.22 12.06
N ASP A 35 -10.26 -23.42 13.35
CA ASP A 35 -8.90 -23.31 13.91
C ASP A 35 -8.21 -24.68 13.88
N THR A 36 -6.88 -24.68 13.86
CA THR A 36 -6.02 -25.83 14.03
C THR A 36 -5.43 -25.81 15.43
N ALA A 37 -5.43 -26.94 16.12
CA ALA A 37 -4.91 -27.02 17.48
C ALA A 37 -4.24 -28.37 17.75
N ALA A 38 -3.37 -28.39 18.76
CA ALA A 38 -2.76 -29.59 19.28
C ALA A 38 -2.93 -29.65 20.80
N LEU A 39 -3.00 -30.85 21.34
CA LEU A 39 -3.10 -31.10 22.78
C LEU A 39 -1.79 -31.71 23.29
N TYR A 40 -1.04 -30.96 24.09
CA TYR A 40 0.20 -31.41 24.72
C TYR A 40 0.14 -31.24 26.24
N GLY A 41 0.40 -32.31 26.97
CA GLY A 41 0.43 -32.25 28.44
C GLY A 41 -0.86 -31.71 29.07
N GLY A 42 -2.02 -31.99 28.45
CA GLY A 42 -3.33 -31.50 28.91
C GLY A 42 -3.60 -30.03 28.61
N LYS A 43 -2.71 -29.35 27.89
CA LYS A 43 -2.89 -27.96 27.45
C LYS A 43 -3.22 -27.91 25.96
N LEU A 44 -4.22 -27.11 25.61
CA LEU A 44 -4.60 -26.86 24.23
C LEU A 44 -3.75 -25.72 23.66
N PHE A 45 -3.04 -26.01 22.59
CA PHE A 45 -2.27 -25.03 21.81
C PHE A 45 -3.04 -24.79 20.52
N VAL A 46 -3.66 -23.61 20.40
CA VAL A 46 -4.37 -23.20 19.19
C VAL A 46 -3.38 -22.54 18.25
N LYS A 47 -3.26 -23.11 17.04
CA LYS A 47 -2.56 -22.53 15.91
C LYS A 47 -3.59 -21.75 15.08
N GLU A 48 -3.20 -21.22 13.96
CA GLU A 48 -4.03 -20.40 13.09
C GLU A 48 -5.29 -21.05 12.55
N ARG A 49 -6.17 -20.19 12.02
CA ARG A 49 -7.27 -20.62 11.16
C ARG A 49 -6.73 -21.19 9.86
N THR A 50 -7.11 -22.44 9.58
CA THR A 50 -6.82 -23.12 8.30
C THR A 50 -7.41 -22.33 7.11
N GLU A 51 -8.47 -21.54 7.35
CA GLU A 51 -9.15 -20.72 6.35
C GLU A 51 -8.31 -19.54 5.83
N ASP A 52 -7.32 -19.07 6.58
CA ASP A 52 -6.45 -17.97 6.16
C ASP A 52 -5.26 -18.46 5.29
N MET A 53 -4.96 -19.77 5.26
CA MET A 53 -3.92 -20.36 4.42
C MET A 53 -4.29 -20.28 2.94
N PHE A 54 -3.33 -19.96 2.10
CA PHE A 54 -3.50 -19.98 0.64
C PHE A 54 -2.31 -20.66 -0.05
N VAL A 55 -2.55 -21.15 -1.28
CA VAL A 55 -1.52 -21.77 -2.10
C VAL A 55 -0.85 -20.71 -2.98
N SER A 56 0.47 -20.66 -2.95
CA SER A 56 1.32 -19.83 -3.82
C SER A 56 2.35 -20.71 -4.52
N GLY A 57 2.27 -20.82 -5.84
CA GLY A 57 3.22 -21.61 -6.62
C GLY A 57 3.29 -23.08 -6.23
N GLY A 58 2.21 -23.65 -5.71
CA GLY A 58 2.14 -25.04 -5.24
C GLY A 58 2.50 -25.25 -3.77
N GLU A 59 2.96 -24.21 -3.07
CA GLU A 59 3.29 -24.27 -1.64
C GLU A 59 2.20 -23.62 -0.79
N ASN A 60 1.95 -24.18 0.38
CA ASN A 60 1.06 -23.62 1.37
C ASN A 60 1.73 -22.43 2.07
N VAL A 61 1.11 -21.26 2.00
CA VAL A 61 1.55 -20.04 2.67
C VAL A 61 0.63 -19.74 3.84
N TYR A 62 1.22 -19.56 5.01
CA TYR A 62 0.53 -19.25 6.26
C TYR A 62 0.70 -17.76 6.60
N PRO A 63 -0.36 -16.94 6.47
CA PRO A 63 -0.30 -15.49 6.71
C PRO A 63 0.25 -15.10 8.07
N ALA A 64 -0.04 -15.84 9.13
CA ALA A 64 0.44 -15.51 10.46
C ALA A 64 1.94 -15.73 10.66
N GLU A 65 2.57 -16.65 9.94
CA GLU A 65 4.04 -16.76 9.97
C GLU A 65 4.69 -15.48 9.41
N ILE A 66 4.07 -14.90 8.37
CA ILE A 66 4.52 -13.63 7.81
C ILE A 66 4.21 -12.49 8.78
N LYS A 67 3.00 -12.47 9.36
CA LYS A 67 2.58 -11.47 10.35
C LYS A 67 3.50 -11.46 11.55
N GLU A 68 3.85 -12.62 12.11
CA GLU A 68 4.77 -12.72 13.25
C GLU A 68 6.13 -12.06 12.95
N LYS A 69 6.65 -12.27 11.74
CA LYS A 69 7.92 -11.66 11.33
C LYS A 69 7.79 -10.16 11.08
N LEU A 70 6.64 -9.70 10.56
CA LEU A 70 6.33 -8.27 10.39
C LEU A 70 6.30 -7.54 11.73
N LEU A 71 5.65 -8.11 12.74
CA LEU A 71 5.56 -7.52 14.08
C LEU A 71 6.93 -7.40 14.80
N ARG A 72 7.95 -8.08 14.31
CA ARG A 72 9.34 -7.94 14.81
C ARG A 72 10.14 -6.87 14.07
N VAL A 73 9.54 -6.21 13.07
CA VAL A 73 10.18 -5.10 12.34
C VAL A 73 9.87 -3.80 13.09
N ALA A 74 10.91 -3.03 13.43
CA ALA A 74 10.74 -1.75 14.07
C ALA A 74 9.90 -0.79 13.19
N GLY A 75 9.01 -0.03 13.80
CA GLY A 75 8.08 0.87 13.10
C GLY A 75 6.76 0.21 12.66
N VAL A 76 6.55 -1.08 12.99
CA VAL A 76 5.31 -1.82 12.74
C VAL A 76 4.60 -2.10 14.06
N SER A 77 3.37 -1.59 14.25
CA SER A 77 2.55 -1.83 15.44
C SER A 77 1.59 -3.00 15.27
N ASP A 78 1.02 -3.17 14.07
CA ASP A 78 0.15 -4.31 13.74
C ASP A 78 0.30 -4.67 12.26
N ALA A 79 -0.16 -5.87 11.87
CA ALA A 79 -0.09 -6.34 10.50
C ALA A 79 -1.29 -7.21 10.14
N HIS A 80 -1.73 -7.13 8.89
CA HIS A 80 -2.67 -8.05 8.26
C HIS A 80 -2.06 -8.59 6.97
N VAL A 81 -2.06 -9.91 6.80
CA VAL A 81 -1.50 -10.59 5.63
C VAL A 81 -2.58 -11.45 5.00
N PHE A 82 -2.68 -11.40 3.68
CA PHE A 82 -3.61 -12.24 2.91
C PHE A 82 -3.03 -12.59 1.55
N GLY A 83 -3.62 -13.58 0.87
CA GLY A 83 -3.21 -14.00 -0.47
C GLY A 83 -3.99 -13.24 -1.53
N ALA A 84 -3.36 -12.32 -2.25
CA ALA A 84 -3.95 -11.66 -3.40
C ALA A 84 -3.75 -12.48 -4.69
N PRO A 85 -4.67 -12.39 -5.67
CA PRO A 85 -4.51 -13.05 -6.97
C PRO A 85 -3.21 -12.66 -7.67
N ASP A 86 -2.54 -13.64 -8.30
CA ASP A 86 -1.33 -13.44 -9.08
C ASP A 86 -1.35 -14.37 -10.30
N ALA A 87 -1.15 -13.82 -11.50
CA ALA A 87 -1.25 -14.56 -12.76
C ALA A 87 -0.25 -15.71 -12.89
N ARG A 88 0.93 -15.60 -12.25
CA ARG A 88 2.00 -16.59 -12.33
C ARG A 88 1.93 -17.63 -11.21
N TRP A 89 1.56 -17.21 -10.00
CA TRP A 89 1.66 -18.01 -8.79
C TRP A 89 0.32 -18.42 -8.19
N GLY A 90 -0.80 -18.09 -8.88
CA GLY A 90 -2.16 -18.25 -8.38
C GLY A 90 -2.50 -17.21 -7.31
N ARG A 91 -1.76 -17.22 -6.19
CA ARG A 91 -1.83 -16.18 -5.15
C ARG A 91 -0.45 -15.79 -4.68
N ARG A 92 -0.31 -14.54 -4.23
CA ARG A 92 0.90 -14.04 -3.58
C ARG A 92 0.54 -13.32 -2.29
N PRO A 93 1.38 -13.41 -1.26
CA PRO A 93 1.16 -12.68 -0.02
C PRO A 93 1.21 -11.17 -0.28
N VAL A 94 0.26 -10.47 0.33
CA VAL A 94 0.20 -9.01 0.47
C VAL A 94 0.11 -8.70 1.95
N ALA A 95 0.84 -7.71 2.40
CA ALA A 95 0.85 -7.27 3.78
C ALA A 95 0.37 -5.83 3.91
N PHE A 96 -0.63 -5.59 4.74
CA PHE A 96 -0.86 -4.28 5.35
C PHE A 96 -0.10 -4.22 6.67
N VAL A 97 0.53 -3.10 6.93
CA VAL A 97 1.19 -2.81 8.20
C VAL A 97 0.67 -1.49 8.77
N GLU A 98 0.34 -1.50 10.05
CA GLU A 98 0.01 -0.29 10.80
C GLU A 98 1.31 0.31 11.32
N ARG A 99 1.50 1.61 11.06
CA ARG A 99 2.67 2.35 11.51
C ARG A 99 2.69 2.44 13.04
N GLU A 100 3.83 2.19 13.64
CA GLU A 100 4.02 2.48 15.05
C GLU A 100 3.94 4.00 15.30
N LYS A 101 3.05 4.40 16.21
CA LYS A 101 2.90 5.83 16.56
C LYS A 101 4.16 6.30 17.25
N ALA A 102 4.66 7.47 16.82
CA ALA A 102 5.79 8.10 17.50
C ALA A 102 5.50 8.23 19.00
N PRO A 103 6.44 7.93 19.88
CA PRO A 103 6.25 8.14 21.31
C PRO A 103 5.90 9.62 21.56
N ALA A 104 4.89 9.86 22.40
CA ALA A 104 4.47 11.22 22.75
C ALA A 104 5.68 12.07 23.17
N PRO A 105 5.79 13.33 22.71
CA PRO A 105 6.89 14.20 23.10
C PRO A 105 6.88 14.33 24.63
N ARG A 106 7.94 13.85 25.27
CA ARG A 106 8.10 13.97 26.71
C ARG A 106 8.20 15.46 27.07
N PRO A 107 7.60 15.91 28.19
CA PRO A 107 7.83 17.24 28.70
C PRO A 107 9.34 17.48 28.76
N ARG A 108 9.77 18.70 28.42
CA ARG A 108 11.20 19.13 28.41
C ARG A 108 11.85 18.84 29.77
N ALA A 109 12.25 17.61 30.01
CA ALA A 109 13.11 17.22 31.10
C ALA A 109 14.54 17.18 30.58
N SER A 110 15.33 18.11 31.05
CA SER A 110 16.79 18.18 30.93
C SER A 110 17.37 18.20 29.49
N ARG A 111 17.99 19.31 29.12
CA ARG A 111 18.79 19.52 27.89
C ARG A 111 20.03 18.62 27.79
N TYR A 112 20.24 17.70 28.71
CA TYR A 112 21.43 16.85 28.81
C TYR A 112 21.16 15.35 28.77
N ALA A 113 19.92 14.89 28.55
CA ALA A 113 19.66 13.45 28.37
C ALA A 113 20.13 13.03 26.99
N GLN A 114 21.21 12.27 26.91
CA GLN A 114 21.65 11.60 25.68
C GLN A 114 20.53 10.68 25.20
N ARG A 115 20.11 10.84 23.92
CA ARG A 115 19.13 9.95 23.29
C ARG A 115 19.73 8.54 23.21
N THR A 116 18.97 7.54 23.58
CA THR A 116 19.38 6.15 23.37
C THR A 116 19.34 5.82 21.89
N GLN A 117 20.14 4.84 21.46
CA GLN A 117 20.17 4.39 20.06
C GLN A 117 18.78 3.96 19.58
N ALA A 118 17.97 3.32 20.43
CA ALA A 118 16.59 2.94 20.15
C ALA A 118 15.68 4.15 19.92
N GLN A 119 15.82 5.23 20.68
CA GLN A 119 15.05 6.46 20.49
C GLN A 119 15.41 7.16 19.18
N THR A 120 16.68 7.19 18.80
CA THR A 120 17.13 7.74 17.52
C THR A 120 16.55 6.95 16.34
N GLN A 121 16.54 5.62 16.43
CA GLN A 121 15.95 4.76 15.41
C GLN A 121 14.43 4.95 15.30
N ALA A 122 13.72 5.04 16.40
CA ALA A 122 12.28 5.29 16.42
C ALA A 122 11.93 6.64 15.78
N ASP A 123 12.66 7.70 16.10
CA ASP A 123 12.50 9.03 15.49
C ASP A 123 12.77 8.99 13.98
N GLN A 124 13.81 8.27 13.54
CA GLN A 124 14.11 8.08 12.11
C GLN A 124 12.97 7.36 11.38
N LEU A 125 12.46 6.25 11.94
CA LEU A 125 11.36 5.49 11.34
C LEU A 125 10.05 6.30 11.31
N ALA A 126 9.79 7.10 12.34
CA ALA A 126 8.63 7.99 12.39
C ALA A 126 8.68 9.10 11.32
N SER A 127 9.86 9.51 10.88
CA SER A 127 10.05 10.52 9.82
C SER A 127 9.91 9.97 8.41
N LEU A 128 9.91 8.65 8.22
CA LEU A 128 9.75 8.03 6.90
C LEU A 128 8.34 8.25 6.35
N THR A 129 8.23 8.47 5.06
CA THR A 129 6.94 8.35 4.35
C THR A 129 6.44 6.90 4.40
N ASN A 130 5.13 6.67 4.16
CA ASN A 130 4.57 5.31 4.12
C ASN A 130 5.29 4.43 3.09
N ARG A 131 5.67 5.00 1.94
CA ARG A 131 6.44 4.32 0.90
C ARG A 131 7.85 3.92 1.37
N GLN A 132 8.56 4.83 2.03
CA GLN A 132 9.90 4.54 2.57
C GLN A 132 9.84 3.48 3.66
N LEU A 133 8.83 3.53 4.53
CA LEU A 133 8.61 2.52 5.55
C LEU A 133 8.23 1.17 4.93
N ALA A 134 7.39 1.13 3.90
CA ALA A 134 7.07 -0.10 3.16
C ALA A 134 8.33 -0.76 2.56
N SER A 135 9.20 0.04 1.94
CA SER A 135 10.49 -0.43 1.41
C SER A 135 11.41 -0.96 2.50
N TYR A 136 11.54 -0.25 3.61
CA TYR A 136 12.30 -0.66 4.78
C TYR A 136 11.79 -2.00 5.35
N VAL A 137 10.48 -2.13 5.57
CA VAL A 137 9.84 -3.36 6.06
C VAL A 137 10.14 -4.52 5.12
N ARG A 138 9.94 -4.35 3.82
CA ARG A 138 10.19 -5.40 2.84
C ARG A 138 11.66 -5.82 2.79
N THR A 139 12.58 -4.88 2.84
CA THR A 139 14.03 -5.15 2.87
C THR A 139 14.41 -5.89 4.15
N SER A 140 13.82 -5.54 5.29
CA SER A 140 14.04 -6.21 6.58
C SER A 140 13.51 -7.64 6.62
N LEU A 141 12.47 -7.96 5.83
CA LEU A 141 11.89 -9.29 5.72
C LEU A 141 12.65 -10.20 4.74
N ALA A 142 13.25 -9.65 3.70
CA ALA A 142 13.88 -10.41 2.61
C ALA A 142 14.88 -11.49 3.09
N PRO A 143 15.76 -11.26 4.08
CA PRO A 143 16.66 -12.29 4.59
C PRO A 143 15.99 -13.32 5.52
N ARG A 144 14.74 -13.09 5.93
CA ARG A 144 14.01 -13.88 6.92
C ARG A 144 12.89 -14.74 6.34
N LEU A 145 12.56 -14.53 5.06
CA LEU A 145 11.47 -15.18 4.36
C LEU A 145 11.93 -15.75 3.03
N SER A 146 11.41 -16.91 2.65
CA SER A 146 11.58 -17.42 1.29
C SER A 146 10.90 -16.48 0.29
N LYS A 147 11.28 -16.59 -0.99
CA LYS A 147 10.74 -15.75 -2.06
C LYS A 147 9.22 -15.83 -2.20
N LEU A 148 8.62 -16.99 -1.88
CA LEU A 148 7.17 -17.20 -1.94
C LEU A 148 6.44 -16.57 -0.75
N TYR A 149 7.08 -16.55 0.42
CA TYR A 149 6.56 -15.93 1.64
C TYR A 149 6.79 -14.43 1.70
N LEU A 150 7.75 -13.89 0.93
CA LEU A 150 8.00 -12.45 0.89
C LEU A 150 6.80 -11.73 0.24
N PRO A 151 6.14 -10.80 0.95
CA PRO A 151 5.01 -10.05 0.41
C PRO A 151 5.34 -9.37 -0.92
N LYS A 152 4.47 -9.55 -1.92
CA LYS A 152 4.58 -8.85 -3.21
C LYS A 152 4.46 -7.35 -2.99
N HIS A 153 3.48 -6.95 -2.19
CA HIS A 153 3.25 -5.56 -1.80
C HIS A 153 3.22 -5.45 -0.26
N VAL A 154 3.79 -4.38 0.26
CA VAL A 154 3.67 -3.96 1.65
C VAL A 154 3.00 -2.59 1.63
N CYS A 155 1.80 -2.52 2.18
CA CYS A 155 0.97 -1.32 2.23
C CYS A 155 1.00 -0.76 3.65
N VAL A 156 1.49 0.45 3.83
CA VAL A 156 1.57 1.09 5.15
C VAL A 156 0.39 2.01 5.36
N LEU A 157 -0.27 1.89 6.50
CA LEU A 157 -1.32 2.78 6.97
C LEU A 157 -0.93 3.35 8.33
N ASP A 158 -1.32 4.59 8.60
CA ASP A 158 -1.11 5.21 9.91
C ASP A 158 -2.04 4.60 10.97
N GLU A 159 -3.22 4.14 10.55
CA GLU A 159 -4.19 3.46 11.40
C GLU A 159 -5.03 2.47 10.59
N PHE A 160 -5.23 1.26 11.14
CA PHE A 160 -6.07 0.26 10.52
C PHE A 160 -7.56 0.54 10.73
N PRO A 161 -8.40 0.28 9.72
CA PRO A 161 -9.84 0.21 9.95
C PRO A 161 -10.13 -0.91 10.95
N ARG A 162 -11.01 -0.61 11.92
CA ARG A 162 -11.39 -1.55 12.97
C ARG A 162 -12.91 -1.73 13.00
N THR A 163 -13.33 -2.94 13.33
CA THR A 163 -14.74 -3.25 13.57
C THR A 163 -15.24 -2.57 14.84
N GLY A 164 -16.56 -2.52 15.05
CA GLY A 164 -17.15 -1.94 16.26
C GLY A 164 -16.68 -2.58 17.59
N ILE A 165 -16.06 -3.77 17.54
CA ILE A 165 -15.48 -4.47 18.70
C ILE A 165 -13.94 -4.35 18.74
N GLY A 166 -13.36 -3.42 17.98
CA GLY A 166 -11.92 -3.10 18.01
C GLY A 166 -10.99 -4.04 17.24
N LYS A 167 -11.51 -5.08 16.58
CA LYS A 167 -10.70 -5.98 15.74
C LYS A 167 -10.39 -5.32 14.39
N ILE A 168 -9.27 -5.69 13.78
CA ILE A 168 -8.92 -5.26 12.41
C ILE A 168 -10.07 -5.63 11.46
N ASP A 169 -10.57 -4.66 10.70
CA ASP A 169 -11.51 -4.91 9.61
C ASP A 169 -10.74 -5.40 8.37
N ARG A 170 -10.56 -6.72 8.30
CA ARG A 170 -9.84 -7.40 7.21
C ARG A 170 -10.50 -7.14 5.86
N VAL A 171 -11.83 -7.15 5.83
CA VAL A 171 -12.59 -6.93 4.58
C VAL A 171 -12.37 -5.53 4.04
N ALA A 172 -12.32 -4.52 4.92
CA ALA A 172 -12.02 -3.15 4.51
C ALA A 172 -10.60 -3.01 3.96
N LEU A 173 -9.60 -3.69 4.57
CA LEU A 173 -8.22 -3.68 4.08
C LEU A 173 -8.10 -4.37 2.72
N GLU A 174 -8.67 -5.56 2.56
CA GLU A 174 -8.62 -6.31 1.31
C GLU A 174 -9.34 -5.56 0.18
N ARG A 175 -10.51 -4.98 0.46
CA ARG A 175 -11.22 -4.11 -0.50
C ARG A 175 -10.38 -2.92 -0.92
N ARG A 176 -9.67 -2.28 0.02
CA ARG A 176 -8.76 -1.16 -0.30
C ARG A 176 -7.63 -1.60 -1.24
N TYR A 177 -7.10 -2.80 -1.06
CA TYR A 177 -6.11 -3.35 -1.96
C TYR A 177 -6.68 -3.67 -3.35
N ASP A 178 -7.90 -4.19 -3.43
CA ASP A 178 -8.57 -4.50 -4.69
C ASP A 178 -8.90 -3.23 -5.51
N GLN A 179 -9.09 -2.11 -4.82
CA GLN A 179 -9.33 -0.79 -5.41
C GLN A 179 -8.05 -0.02 -5.75
N ARG A 180 -6.87 -0.61 -5.55
CA ARG A 180 -5.60 0.05 -5.86
C ARG A 180 -5.52 0.46 -7.33
N ILE A 181 -4.77 1.51 -7.55
CA ILE A 181 -4.49 2.03 -8.90
C ILE A 181 -3.22 1.35 -9.40
N GLU A 182 -3.31 0.60 -10.47
CA GLU A 182 -2.18 0.02 -11.22
C GLU A 182 -2.25 0.56 -12.64
N VAL A 183 -1.37 1.50 -12.96
CA VAL A 183 -1.34 2.16 -14.27
C VAL A 183 -0.80 1.21 -15.33
N ALA A 184 -1.58 1.02 -16.39
CA ALA A 184 -1.20 0.22 -17.55
C ALA A 184 -0.55 1.06 -18.65
N ARG A 185 -0.97 2.32 -18.78
CA ARG A 185 -0.51 3.23 -19.84
C ARG A 185 -0.60 4.67 -19.41
N VAL A 186 0.41 5.45 -19.80
CA VAL A 186 0.41 6.91 -19.77
C VAL A 186 0.60 7.40 -21.20
N THR A 187 -0.28 8.29 -21.67
CA THR A 187 -0.20 8.91 -22.99
C THR A 187 -0.12 10.41 -22.84
N LEU A 188 0.83 11.04 -23.52
CA LEU A 188 1.00 12.49 -23.53
C LEU A 188 0.50 13.05 -24.87
N HIS A 189 -0.56 13.84 -24.82
CA HIS A 189 -1.13 14.48 -25.99
C HIS A 189 -0.74 15.96 -26.00
N ARG A 190 0.21 16.34 -26.86
CA ARG A 190 0.53 17.76 -27.07
C ARG A 190 -0.55 18.36 -27.95
N ILE A 191 -1.23 19.36 -27.43
CA ILE A 191 -2.32 20.06 -28.11
C ILE A 191 -1.96 21.51 -28.35
N ARG A 192 -2.50 22.08 -29.44
CA ARG A 192 -2.34 23.49 -29.79
C ARG A 192 -3.70 24.08 -30.14
N LEU A 193 -4.18 24.99 -29.31
CA LEU A 193 -5.50 25.59 -29.41
C LEU A 193 -5.36 27.06 -29.83
N PRO A 194 -5.89 27.50 -31.01
CA PRO A 194 -5.84 28.89 -31.39
C PRO A 194 -6.78 29.71 -30.50
N PHE A 195 -6.36 30.90 -30.13
CA PHE A 195 -7.21 31.87 -29.46
C PHE A 195 -8.16 32.52 -30.46
N LYS A 196 -9.42 32.75 -30.09
CA LYS A 196 -10.37 33.56 -30.86
C LYS A 196 -9.88 35.01 -31.02
N THR A 197 -9.25 35.51 -29.94
CA THR A 197 -8.63 36.84 -29.92
C THR A 197 -7.22 36.68 -29.31
N PRO A 198 -6.18 37.27 -29.93
CA PRO A 198 -4.84 37.17 -29.38
C PRO A 198 -4.76 37.69 -27.94
N PHE A 199 -4.11 36.89 -27.08
CA PHE A 199 -3.86 37.27 -25.69
C PHE A 199 -2.59 38.10 -25.61
N LYS A 200 -2.73 39.39 -25.26
CA LYS A 200 -1.62 40.35 -25.16
C LYS A 200 -1.19 40.53 -23.72
N THR A 201 0.09 40.43 -23.47
CA THR A 201 0.74 40.76 -22.20
C THR A 201 1.81 41.83 -22.44
N ALA A 202 2.38 42.36 -21.33
CA ALA A 202 3.52 43.30 -21.44
C ALA A 202 4.76 42.66 -22.11
N LYS A 203 4.89 41.33 -22.11
CA LYS A 203 6.07 40.61 -22.58
C LYS A 203 5.84 39.88 -23.91
N ALA A 204 4.59 39.52 -24.26
CA ALA A 204 4.31 38.70 -25.43
C ALA A 204 2.88 38.88 -25.93
N THR A 205 2.67 38.57 -27.22
CA THR A 205 1.32 38.38 -27.81
C THR A 205 1.18 36.91 -28.17
N LEU A 206 0.25 36.22 -27.51
CA LEU A 206 -0.03 34.82 -27.77
C LEU A 206 -1.24 34.68 -28.70
N THR A 207 -1.08 33.93 -29.77
CA THR A 207 -2.15 33.63 -30.73
C THR A 207 -2.76 32.24 -30.55
N HIS A 208 -2.12 31.42 -29.75
CA HIS A 208 -2.55 30.06 -29.43
C HIS A 208 -2.06 29.66 -28.03
N ARG A 209 -2.71 28.68 -27.47
CA ARG A 209 -2.26 27.95 -26.25
C ARG A 209 -1.71 26.60 -26.66
N GLU A 210 -0.52 26.27 -26.18
CA GLU A 210 -0.01 24.90 -26.18
C GLU A 210 -0.13 24.33 -24.78
N SER A 211 -0.43 23.02 -24.68
CA SER A 211 -0.63 22.30 -23.44
C SER A 211 -0.37 20.82 -23.67
N ILE A 212 -0.09 20.06 -22.61
CA ILE A 212 -0.02 18.60 -22.68
C ILE A 212 -1.16 18.04 -21.87
N ILE A 213 -2.04 17.27 -22.52
CA ILE A 213 -3.02 16.45 -21.82
C ILE A 213 -2.35 15.12 -21.48
N VAL A 214 -2.36 14.78 -20.20
CA VAL A 214 -1.85 13.51 -19.68
C VAL A 214 -3.03 12.59 -19.53
N GLU A 215 -3.06 11.51 -20.30
CA GLU A 215 -4.05 10.45 -20.21
C GLU A 215 -3.43 9.25 -19.49
N VAL A 216 -4.04 8.82 -18.40
CA VAL A 216 -3.63 7.66 -17.62
C VAL A 216 -4.71 6.60 -17.72
N THR A 217 -4.34 5.38 -18.12
CA THR A 217 -5.26 4.24 -18.18
C THR A 217 -4.74 3.16 -17.24
N ASP A 218 -5.60 2.60 -16.38
CA ASP A 218 -5.28 1.48 -15.51
C ASP A 218 -5.51 0.12 -16.19
N HIS A 219 -5.11 -0.98 -15.52
CA HIS A 219 -5.32 -2.34 -16.01
C HIS A 219 -6.80 -2.77 -16.06
N ALA A 220 -7.70 -2.03 -15.41
CA ALA A 220 -9.15 -2.25 -15.49
C ALA A 220 -9.80 -1.45 -16.64
N GLY A 221 -9.02 -0.66 -17.39
CA GLY A 221 -9.49 0.16 -18.50
C GLY A 221 -10.12 1.49 -18.06
N ARG A 222 -10.00 1.88 -16.79
CA ARG A 222 -10.41 3.20 -16.31
C ARG A 222 -9.42 4.24 -16.79
N THR A 223 -9.90 5.39 -17.24
CA THR A 223 -9.06 6.47 -17.76
C THR A 223 -9.28 7.74 -16.97
N GLY A 224 -8.18 8.40 -16.61
CA GLY A 224 -8.15 9.72 -16.02
C GLY A 224 -7.38 10.70 -16.91
N LEU A 225 -7.64 12.00 -16.76
CA LEU A 225 -7.01 13.05 -17.52
C LEU A 225 -6.47 14.14 -16.61
N GLY A 226 -5.27 14.62 -16.94
CA GLY A 226 -4.66 15.79 -16.33
C GLY A 226 -4.10 16.72 -17.38
N GLU A 227 -3.79 17.96 -17.02
CA GLU A 227 -3.26 18.96 -17.95
C GLU A 227 -1.99 19.61 -17.41
N CYS A 228 -0.91 19.58 -18.20
CA CYS A 228 0.29 20.36 -17.96
C CYS A 228 0.17 21.69 -18.68
N VAL A 229 0.16 22.77 -17.89
CA VAL A 229 -0.15 24.13 -18.35
C VAL A 229 1.09 25.03 -18.52
N ALA A 230 2.29 24.46 -18.55
CA ALA A 230 3.51 25.25 -18.81
C ALA A 230 3.43 26.00 -20.15
N PHE A 231 4.20 27.09 -20.27
CA PHE A 231 4.34 27.79 -21.52
C PHE A 231 5.49 27.20 -22.36
N PRO A 232 5.48 27.38 -23.69
CA PRO A 232 6.60 26.96 -24.56
C PRO A 232 7.94 27.62 -24.20
N THR A 233 7.90 28.77 -23.53
CA THR A 233 9.08 29.55 -23.13
C THR A 233 8.98 29.96 -21.66
N ASP A 234 10.11 30.29 -21.07
CA ASP A 234 10.30 30.60 -19.64
C ASP A 234 9.90 32.05 -19.24
N TRP A 235 9.13 32.75 -20.07
CA TRP A 235 8.78 34.15 -19.84
C TRP A 235 7.93 34.38 -18.56
N TYR A 236 7.23 33.37 -18.07
CA TYR A 236 6.35 33.43 -16.92
C TYR A 236 6.85 32.57 -15.74
N LEU A 237 7.26 31.34 -16.01
CA LEU A 237 7.83 30.42 -15.04
C LEU A 237 9.13 29.82 -15.58
N PRO A 238 10.03 29.34 -14.71
CA PRO A 238 11.28 28.71 -15.15
C PRO A 238 11.08 27.42 -15.95
N GLU A 239 10.00 26.65 -15.66
CA GLU A 239 9.69 25.42 -16.38
C GLU A 239 8.97 25.71 -17.70
N THR A 240 9.34 24.97 -18.72
CA THR A 240 8.77 25.08 -20.06
C THR A 240 8.08 23.80 -20.48
N LEU A 241 7.14 23.88 -21.42
CA LEU A 241 6.35 22.75 -21.91
C LEU A 241 7.22 21.59 -22.41
N ASP A 242 8.37 21.87 -23.05
CA ASP A 242 9.29 20.84 -23.54
C ASP A 242 10.08 20.17 -22.40
N GLN A 243 10.42 20.91 -21.35
CA GLN A 243 11.03 20.34 -20.15
C GLN A 243 10.04 19.47 -19.41
N ASP A 244 8.81 19.94 -19.23
CA ASP A 244 7.75 19.19 -18.57
C ASP A 244 7.40 17.91 -19.33
N ALA A 245 7.35 17.96 -20.67
CA ALA A 245 7.17 16.78 -21.50
C ALA A 245 8.21 15.69 -21.22
N ARG A 246 9.50 16.09 -21.09
CA ARG A 246 10.58 15.15 -20.75
C ARG A 246 10.44 14.61 -19.33
N ILE A 247 10.16 15.46 -18.36
CA ILE A 247 9.96 15.02 -16.96
C ILE A 247 8.76 14.08 -16.84
N LEU A 248 7.66 14.40 -17.51
CA LEU A 248 6.49 13.50 -17.57
C LEU A 248 6.85 12.14 -18.16
N HIS A 249 7.57 12.13 -19.29
CA HIS A 249 7.91 10.91 -20.02
C HIS A 249 9.02 10.09 -19.33
N ASP A 250 10.15 10.75 -18.98
CA ASP A 250 11.37 10.05 -18.56
C ASP A 250 11.44 9.78 -17.07
N VAL A 251 10.70 10.54 -16.25
CA VAL A 251 10.77 10.47 -14.79
C VAL A 251 9.44 10.04 -14.18
N LEU A 252 8.34 10.78 -14.42
CA LEU A 252 7.09 10.58 -13.68
C LEU A 252 6.28 9.37 -14.19
N ALA A 253 6.13 9.22 -15.51
CA ALA A 253 5.42 8.08 -16.10
C ALA A 253 6.04 6.73 -15.71
N PRO A 254 7.38 6.53 -15.73
CA PRO A 254 7.99 5.30 -15.24
C PRO A 254 7.71 4.97 -13.78
N ILE A 255 7.49 5.96 -12.92
CA ILE A 255 7.12 5.74 -11.52
C ILE A 255 5.72 5.14 -11.43
N VAL A 256 4.73 5.77 -12.05
CA VAL A 256 3.33 5.31 -11.97
C VAL A 256 3.11 4.00 -12.72
N LEU A 257 3.89 3.70 -13.76
CA LEU A 257 3.82 2.42 -14.50
C LEU A 257 4.42 1.23 -13.73
N ARG A 258 5.28 1.48 -12.74
CA ARG A 258 5.97 0.42 -11.97
C ARG A 258 5.35 0.15 -10.62
N GLU A 259 4.54 1.06 -10.13
CA GLU A 259 4.04 1.03 -8.76
C GLU A 259 2.52 0.94 -8.73
N ALA A 260 2.01 0.29 -7.66
CA ALA A 260 0.60 0.30 -7.34
C ALA A 260 0.37 1.30 -6.21
N PHE A 261 -0.71 2.07 -6.30
CA PHE A 261 -1.08 3.08 -5.32
C PHE A 261 -2.44 2.74 -4.70
N LEU A 262 -2.54 2.84 -3.39
CA LEU A 262 -3.83 2.68 -2.69
C LEU A 262 -4.68 3.97 -2.76
N HIS A 263 -4.04 5.10 -3.05
CA HIS A 263 -4.69 6.40 -3.19
C HIS A 263 -3.84 7.31 -4.10
N PRO A 264 -4.44 8.21 -4.91
CA PRO A 264 -3.70 9.13 -5.77
C PRO A 264 -2.62 9.96 -5.05
N SER A 265 -2.86 10.38 -3.80
CA SER A 265 -1.88 11.13 -3.01
C SER A 265 -0.56 10.38 -2.75
N GLU A 266 -0.53 9.06 -2.92
CA GLU A 266 0.72 8.29 -2.82
C GLU A 266 1.61 8.53 -4.05
N ALA A 267 1.03 8.85 -5.21
CA ALA A 267 1.78 9.28 -6.40
C ALA A 267 2.50 10.62 -6.13
N SER A 268 1.81 11.60 -5.53
CA SER A 268 2.42 12.88 -5.12
C SER A 268 3.61 12.67 -4.20
N ALA A 269 3.48 11.77 -3.21
CA ALA A 269 4.56 11.42 -2.30
C ALA A 269 5.73 10.72 -3.03
N ALA A 270 5.43 9.92 -4.07
CA ALA A 270 6.43 9.29 -4.91
C ALA A 270 7.21 10.32 -5.73
N PHE A 271 6.53 11.29 -6.33
CA PHE A 271 7.15 12.37 -7.10
C PHE A 271 8.01 13.28 -6.20
N ALA A 272 7.51 13.64 -5.02
CA ALA A 272 8.25 14.44 -4.05
C ALA A 272 9.56 13.79 -3.57
N ALA A 273 9.69 12.46 -3.69
CA ALA A 273 10.91 11.74 -3.34
C ALA A 273 12.00 11.82 -4.43
N VAL A 274 11.67 12.27 -5.64
CA VAL A 274 12.59 12.37 -6.77
C VAL A 274 13.11 13.81 -6.88
N PRO A 275 14.44 14.04 -6.75
CA PRO A 275 15.00 15.38 -6.80
C PRO A 275 14.66 16.16 -8.07
N GLU A 276 14.71 15.48 -9.23
CA GLU A 276 14.41 16.06 -10.53
C GLU A 276 12.97 16.55 -10.63
N ALA A 277 12.00 15.82 -10.06
CA ALA A 277 10.58 16.17 -10.11
C ALA A 277 10.25 17.45 -9.31
N LYS A 278 11.02 17.75 -8.26
CA LYS A 278 10.81 18.93 -7.40
C LYS A 278 10.90 20.27 -8.13
N ALA A 279 11.68 20.32 -9.21
CA ALA A 279 11.85 21.53 -10.01
C ALA A 279 10.70 21.74 -11.02
N PHE A 280 9.78 20.75 -11.14
CA PHE A 280 8.74 20.71 -12.18
C PHE A 280 7.34 20.49 -11.57
N PRO A 281 6.84 21.42 -10.74
CA PRO A 281 5.54 21.30 -10.10
C PRO A 281 4.36 21.20 -11.08
N LEU A 282 4.44 21.83 -12.26
CA LEU A 282 3.37 21.76 -13.27
C LEU A 282 3.29 20.36 -13.90
N ALA A 283 4.44 19.73 -14.17
CA ALA A 283 4.48 18.35 -14.63
C ALA A 283 3.92 17.38 -13.59
N CYS A 284 4.28 17.54 -12.31
CA CYS A 284 3.73 16.73 -11.21
C CYS A 284 2.22 16.93 -11.10
N GLY A 285 1.75 18.18 -11.06
CA GLY A 285 0.33 18.52 -10.96
C GLY A 285 -0.51 18.06 -12.16
N ALA A 286 0.11 17.78 -13.30
CA ALA A 286 -0.59 17.23 -14.46
C ALA A 286 -0.85 15.73 -14.35
N LEU A 287 0.00 14.98 -13.64
CA LEU A 287 -0.11 13.53 -13.52
C LEU A 287 -0.84 13.08 -12.24
N GLU A 288 -0.82 13.90 -11.19
CA GLU A 288 -1.47 13.57 -9.90
C GLU A 288 -2.99 13.40 -9.98
N PRO A 289 -3.77 14.26 -10.69
CA PRO A 289 -5.21 14.09 -10.79
C PRO A 289 -5.64 13.12 -11.89
N ALA A 290 -4.73 12.78 -12.83
CA ALA A 290 -5.02 11.86 -13.91
C ALA A 290 -5.10 10.40 -13.42
#